data_8a654a7934fd67a96c64ed5f2a7086c3
#
_entry.id   8a654a7934fd67a96c64ed5f2a7086c3
#
_cell.length_a   1.000
_cell.length_b   1.000
_cell.length_c   1.000
_cell.angle_alpha   90.00
_cell.angle_beta   90.00
_cell.angle_gamma   90.00
#
_symmetry.space_group_name_H-M   'P 1'
#
loop_
_entity.id
_entity.type
_entity.pdbx_description
1 polymer ?
#
loop_
_entity_poly.entity_id
_entity_poly.type
_entity_poly.pdbx_seq_one_letter_code
_entity_poly.pdbx_strand_id
1 'polypeptide(L)'
;GAKTFNLSLSNANGAAFMPNRSTATVTINDDETVEFGSGSFKFAKSTYAVAETGGDAYVTVQRTGSTANPASVSYSTATINAQGGTDFTHVSGTLSFAANESAKLIAIPILKDNIADTGESFSVDLTNPSSGWTLLSPYSTTVTID
;
A
#
# COMPACT_ATOMS: atom_id res chain seq x y z
N GLY A 1 -5.91 -22.14 11.05
CA GLY A 1 -5.91 -23.61 11.07
C GLY A 1 -7.04 -24.16 11.92
N ALA A 2 -7.53 -25.37 11.60
CA ALA A 2 -8.64 -26.00 12.28
C ALA A 2 -8.39 -26.12 13.80
N LYS A 3 -9.39 -25.75 14.59
CA LYS A 3 -9.42 -25.92 16.05
C LYS A 3 -10.46 -26.94 16.43
N THR A 4 -10.15 -27.79 17.41
CA THR A 4 -11.06 -28.82 17.87
C THR A 4 -11.30 -28.71 19.38
N PHE A 5 -12.50 -29.00 19.80
CA PHE A 5 -12.80 -29.26 21.20
C PHE A 5 -13.71 -30.49 21.34
N ASN A 6 -13.63 -31.16 22.49
CA ASN A 6 -14.43 -32.30 22.77
C ASN A 6 -15.61 -31.92 23.69
N LEU A 7 -16.80 -32.38 23.32
CA LEU A 7 -17.99 -32.34 24.13
C LEU A 7 -18.21 -33.71 24.76
N SER A 8 -18.33 -33.75 26.08
CA SER A 8 -18.63 -35.02 26.78
C SER A 8 -19.91 -34.91 27.59
N LEU A 9 -20.68 -35.99 27.58
CA LEU A 9 -21.86 -36.14 28.42
C LEU A 9 -21.45 -36.82 29.74
N SER A 10 -21.92 -36.28 30.84
CA SER A 10 -21.69 -36.81 32.18
C SER A 10 -22.96 -36.80 33.01
N ASN A 11 -22.97 -37.56 34.09
CA ASN A 11 -24.04 -37.59 35.10
C ASN A 11 -25.45 -37.90 34.56
N ALA A 12 -25.58 -38.96 33.75
CA ALA A 12 -26.88 -39.45 33.33
C ALA A 12 -27.71 -39.89 34.57
N ASN A 13 -28.83 -39.23 34.81
CA ASN A 13 -29.74 -39.62 35.86
C ASN A 13 -30.87 -40.47 35.28
N GLY A 14 -30.93 -41.75 35.68
CA GLY A 14 -31.98 -42.68 35.24
C GLY A 14 -31.81 -43.28 33.84
N ALA A 15 -30.68 -43.01 33.15
CA ALA A 15 -30.37 -43.59 31.85
C ALA A 15 -28.88 -44.00 31.79
N ALA A 16 -28.59 -45.06 31.06
CA ALA A 16 -27.20 -45.45 30.80
C ALA A 16 -26.65 -44.75 29.56
N PHE A 17 -25.38 -44.33 29.63
CA PHE A 17 -24.67 -43.87 28.43
C PHE A 17 -24.43 -45.04 27.46
N MET A 18 -24.71 -44.87 26.19
CA MET A 18 -24.30 -45.85 25.20
C MET A 18 -22.76 -45.83 25.09
N PRO A 19 -22.12 -47.00 25.08
CA PRO A 19 -20.69 -47.11 24.84
C PRO A 19 -20.33 -46.35 23.54
N ASN A 20 -19.26 -45.58 23.59
CA ASN A 20 -18.71 -44.81 22.44
C ASN A 20 -19.61 -43.69 21.89
N ARG A 21 -20.65 -43.25 22.60
CA ARG A 21 -21.50 -42.09 22.21
C ARG A 21 -21.59 -40.99 23.28
N SER A 22 -20.75 -41.05 24.28
CA SER A 22 -20.70 -40.06 25.35
C SER A 22 -19.79 -38.86 25.05
N THR A 23 -19.03 -38.89 23.97
CA THR A 23 -18.14 -37.82 23.52
C THR A 23 -18.39 -37.51 22.05
N ALA A 24 -18.28 -36.23 21.74
CA ALA A 24 -18.28 -35.75 20.37
C ALA A 24 -17.12 -34.74 20.19
N THR A 25 -16.42 -34.84 19.09
CA THR A 25 -15.43 -33.86 18.70
C THR A 25 -16.07 -32.86 17.75
N VAL A 26 -16.00 -31.58 18.10
CA VAL A 26 -16.43 -30.48 17.23
C VAL A 26 -15.18 -29.89 16.62
N THR A 27 -15.14 -29.84 15.30
CA THR A 27 -14.06 -29.15 14.55
C THR A 27 -14.60 -27.84 14.04
N ILE A 28 -13.93 -26.76 14.41
CA ILE A 28 -14.13 -25.44 13.83
C ILE A 28 -13.09 -25.31 12.71
N ASN A 29 -13.56 -25.32 11.47
CA ASN A 29 -12.70 -24.99 10.34
C ASN A 29 -12.58 -23.47 10.28
N ASP A 30 -11.36 -22.99 10.44
CA ASP A 30 -11.01 -21.61 10.14
C ASP A 30 -10.85 -21.53 8.62
N ASP A 31 -11.91 -21.15 7.95
CA ASP A 31 -11.99 -20.99 6.50
C ASP A 31 -11.77 -19.52 6.07
N GLU A 32 -11.50 -18.65 7.05
CA GLU A 32 -11.07 -17.28 6.79
C GLU A 32 -9.62 -17.29 6.31
N THR A 33 -9.40 -17.56 5.03
CA THR A 33 -8.20 -17.10 4.37
C THR A 33 -8.31 -15.57 4.33
N VAL A 34 -7.53 -14.88 5.14
CA VAL A 34 -7.27 -13.47 4.90
C VAL A 34 -6.53 -13.43 3.56
N GLU A 35 -7.29 -13.40 2.49
CA GLU A 35 -6.77 -13.08 1.17
C GLU A 35 -6.24 -11.64 1.27
N PHE A 36 -4.97 -11.51 1.64
CA PHE A 36 -4.28 -10.25 1.44
C PHE A 36 -4.36 -9.99 -0.05
N GLY A 37 -5.19 -9.01 -0.44
CA GLY A 37 -5.32 -8.67 -1.85
C GLY A 37 -3.93 -8.51 -2.45
N SER A 38 -3.68 -9.15 -3.58
CA SER A 38 -2.41 -9.06 -4.30
C SER A 38 -2.54 -8.08 -5.46
N GLY A 39 -1.46 -7.40 -5.76
CA GLY A 39 -1.41 -6.45 -6.86
C GLY A 39 -0.09 -5.71 -6.89
N SER A 40 -0.08 -4.58 -7.57
CA SER A 40 1.12 -3.79 -7.75
C SER A 40 0.84 -2.31 -7.62
N PHE A 41 1.86 -1.55 -7.21
CA PHE A 41 1.87 -0.09 -7.26
C PHE A 41 2.83 0.37 -8.35
N LYS A 42 2.46 1.44 -9.04
CA LYS A 42 3.29 2.11 -10.05
C LYS A 42 2.92 3.58 -10.15
N PHE A 43 3.80 4.38 -10.73
CA PHE A 43 3.41 5.71 -11.18
C PHE A 43 2.56 5.64 -12.47
N ALA A 44 1.67 6.60 -12.65
CA ALA A 44 0.89 6.70 -13.88
C ALA A 44 1.74 7.08 -15.10
N LYS A 45 2.85 7.79 -14.88
CA LYS A 45 3.81 8.23 -15.90
C LYS A 45 5.23 8.05 -15.40
N SER A 46 6.18 7.87 -16.30
CA SER A 46 7.61 7.84 -16.00
C SER A 46 8.24 9.23 -15.87
N THR A 47 7.56 10.27 -16.35
CA THR A 47 8.01 11.66 -16.30
C THR A 47 6.85 12.61 -16.09
N TYR A 48 7.13 13.70 -15.38
CA TYR A 48 6.25 14.87 -15.18
C TYR A 48 7.06 16.14 -15.43
N ALA A 49 6.40 17.20 -15.85
CA ALA A 49 6.97 18.54 -15.94
C ALA A 49 6.09 19.51 -15.15
N VAL A 50 6.71 20.49 -14.51
CA VAL A 50 6.06 21.52 -13.72
C VAL A 50 6.80 22.83 -13.90
N ALA A 51 6.07 23.94 -13.99
CA ALA A 51 6.69 25.25 -14.07
C ALA A 51 7.18 25.72 -12.70
N GLU A 52 8.31 26.45 -12.67
CA GLU A 52 8.89 27.07 -11.47
C GLU A 52 8.10 28.33 -11.03
N THR A 53 6.77 28.22 -11.03
CA THR A 53 5.92 29.36 -10.62
C THR A 53 5.57 29.36 -9.14
N GLY A 54 6.05 28.37 -8.40
CA GLY A 54 5.62 28.04 -7.05
C GLY A 54 4.31 27.23 -7.07
N GLY A 55 4.09 26.45 -6.05
CA GLY A 55 2.94 25.56 -5.92
C GLY A 55 3.37 24.10 -5.81
N ASP A 56 2.48 23.18 -6.14
CA ASP A 56 2.77 21.76 -5.99
C ASP A 56 2.89 21.06 -7.35
N ALA A 57 3.92 20.22 -7.50
CA ALA A 57 3.93 19.18 -8.51
C ALA A 57 3.10 17.99 -8.01
N TYR A 58 2.22 17.46 -8.85
CA TYR A 58 1.37 16.32 -8.51
C TYR A 58 1.78 15.10 -9.32
N VAL A 59 2.21 14.04 -8.64
CA VAL A 59 2.49 12.75 -9.26
C VAL A 59 1.44 11.73 -8.83
N THR A 60 0.96 10.94 -9.78
CA THR A 60 -0.11 9.97 -9.53
C THR A 60 0.48 8.59 -9.32
N VAL A 61 0.16 7.97 -8.18
CA VAL A 61 0.41 6.56 -7.91
C VAL A 61 -0.85 5.77 -8.18
N GLN A 62 -0.73 4.72 -8.97
CA GLN A 62 -1.79 3.78 -9.31
C GLN A 62 -1.60 2.46 -8.57
N ARG A 63 -2.70 1.92 -8.12
CA ARG A 63 -2.83 0.58 -7.57
C ARG A 63 -3.52 -0.31 -8.61
N THR A 64 -2.91 -1.44 -8.95
CA THR A 64 -3.45 -2.44 -9.90
C THR A 64 -3.61 -3.78 -9.19
N GLY A 65 -4.56 -4.59 -9.62
CA GLY A 65 -4.93 -5.85 -8.98
C GLY A 65 -6.13 -5.71 -8.06
N SER A 66 -6.18 -6.50 -6.99
CA SER A 66 -7.32 -6.47 -6.06
C SER A 66 -7.42 -5.14 -5.33
N THR A 67 -8.61 -4.55 -5.29
CA THR A 67 -8.90 -3.35 -4.49
C THR A 67 -9.76 -3.64 -3.28
N ALA A 68 -10.14 -4.90 -3.05
CA ALA A 68 -11.07 -5.28 -1.99
C ALA A 68 -10.57 -4.97 -0.57
N ASN A 69 -9.26 -5.04 -0.35
CA ASN A 69 -8.64 -4.79 0.95
C ASN A 69 -7.76 -3.54 0.92
N PRO A 70 -7.52 -2.89 2.07
CA PRO A 70 -6.54 -1.81 2.16
C PRO A 70 -5.13 -2.28 1.77
N ALA A 71 -4.34 -1.36 1.24
CA ALA A 71 -2.94 -1.61 0.91
C ALA A 71 -2.13 -0.32 1.03
N SER A 72 -0.81 -0.42 1.14
CA SER A 72 0.05 0.75 1.29
C SER A 72 1.37 0.60 0.55
N VAL A 73 1.97 1.73 0.22
CA VAL A 73 3.31 1.83 -0.36
C VAL A 73 4.00 3.08 0.16
N SER A 74 5.28 2.98 0.47
CA SER A 74 6.09 4.13 0.86
C SER A 74 6.60 4.88 -0.37
N TYR A 75 6.86 6.17 -0.20
CA TYR A 75 7.46 7.00 -1.24
C TYR A 75 8.47 7.98 -0.64
N SER A 76 9.41 8.42 -1.47
CA SER A 76 10.37 9.48 -1.16
C SER A 76 10.83 10.18 -2.42
N THR A 77 11.17 11.48 -2.28
CA THR A 77 11.86 12.23 -3.33
C THR A 77 13.37 12.10 -3.18
N ALA A 78 14.10 12.16 -4.29
CA ALA A 78 15.57 12.21 -4.30
C ALA A 78 16.07 13.21 -5.35
N THR A 79 17.15 13.92 -5.03
CA THR A 79 17.81 14.89 -5.91
C THR A 79 18.42 14.18 -7.13
N ILE A 80 18.22 14.75 -8.32
CA ILE A 80 19.02 14.45 -9.52
C ILE A 80 19.95 15.61 -9.77
N ASN A 81 19.43 16.75 -10.24
CA ASN A 81 20.15 18.02 -10.34
C ASN A 81 19.36 19.18 -9.72
N ALA A 82 18.05 19.08 -9.56
CA ALA A 82 17.27 19.96 -8.69
C ALA A 82 17.63 19.71 -7.22
N GLN A 83 17.80 20.76 -6.43
CA GLN A 83 18.22 20.67 -5.04
C GLN A 83 17.04 20.81 -4.07
N GLY A 84 16.92 19.85 -3.16
CA GLY A 84 15.94 19.93 -2.08
C GLY A 84 16.24 21.12 -1.15
N GLY A 85 15.21 21.91 -0.88
CA GLY A 85 15.30 23.13 -0.07
C GLY A 85 15.57 24.40 -0.86
N THR A 86 15.93 24.30 -2.14
CA THR A 86 16.09 25.44 -3.07
C THR A 86 15.02 25.38 -4.15
N ASP A 87 14.89 24.26 -4.86
CA ASP A 87 14.04 24.12 -6.04
C ASP A 87 12.75 23.36 -5.71
N PHE A 88 12.81 22.46 -4.73
CA PHE A 88 11.65 21.75 -4.24
C PHE A 88 11.81 21.38 -2.76
N THR A 89 10.70 21.04 -2.11
CA THR A 89 10.74 20.49 -0.75
C THR A 89 10.74 18.97 -0.81
N HIS A 90 11.74 18.33 -0.18
CA HIS A 90 11.74 16.88 -0.03
C HIS A 90 10.50 16.39 0.70
N VAL A 91 9.84 15.40 0.12
CA VAL A 91 8.70 14.73 0.74
C VAL A 91 8.95 13.22 0.82
N SER A 92 8.49 12.63 1.90
CA SER A 92 8.47 11.17 2.07
C SER A 92 7.30 10.77 2.94
N GLY A 93 6.84 9.55 2.78
CA GLY A 93 5.72 9.06 3.58
C GLY A 93 5.19 7.72 3.10
N THR A 94 4.00 7.39 3.57
CA THR A 94 3.27 6.19 3.17
C THR A 94 1.91 6.58 2.60
N LEU A 95 1.64 6.15 1.37
CA LEU A 95 0.31 6.21 0.77
C LEU A 95 -0.50 5.00 1.23
N SER A 96 -1.56 5.26 1.98
CA SER A 96 -2.50 4.24 2.41
C SER A 96 -3.73 4.27 1.50
N PHE A 97 -3.96 3.21 0.76
CA PHE A 97 -5.13 3.02 -0.10
C PHE A 97 -6.19 2.27 0.71
N ALA A 98 -7.35 2.88 0.87
CA ALA A 98 -8.51 2.19 1.43
C ALA A 98 -9.05 1.13 0.43
N ALA A 99 -9.99 0.31 0.89
CA ALA A 99 -10.72 -0.57 -0.01
C ALA A 99 -11.39 0.25 -1.12
N ASN A 100 -11.32 -0.25 -2.35
CA ASN A 100 -11.83 0.35 -3.59
C ASN A 100 -11.10 1.64 -4.05
N GLU A 101 -10.02 2.05 -3.39
CA GLU A 101 -9.16 3.10 -3.93
C GLU A 101 -8.14 2.52 -4.91
N SER A 102 -7.98 3.13 -6.08
CA SER A 102 -7.08 2.68 -7.16
C SER A 102 -6.00 3.71 -7.52
N ALA A 103 -6.11 4.95 -7.06
CA ALA A 103 -5.14 5.99 -7.35
C ALA A 103 -5.03 7.00 -6.19
N LYS A 104 -3.83 7.55 -6.00
CA LYS A 104 -3.55 8.65 -5.08
C LYS A 104 -2.52 9.59 -5.67
N LEU A 105 -2.57 10.85 -5.23
CA LEU A 105 -1.62 11.90 -5.60
C LEU A 105 -0.59 12.09 -4.50
N ILE A 106 0.66 12.32 -4.90
CA ILE A 106 1.70 12.89 -4.05
C ILE A 106 1.84 14.35 -4.48
N ALA A 107 1.70 15.27 -3.55
CA ALA A 107 1.99 16.69 -3.74
C ALA A 107 3.43 16.97 -3.30
N ILE A 108 4.21 17.59 -4.16
CA ILE A 108 5.60 17.98 -3.91
C ILE A 108 5.70 19.48 -4.09
N PRO A 109 5.94 20.27 -3.02
CA PRO A 109 6.06 21.72 -3.13
C PRO A 109 7.27 22.11 -3.98
N ILE A 110 7.04 22.90 -5.03
CA ILE A 110 8.06 23.52 -5.86
C ILE A 110 8.34 24.91 -5.30
N LEU A 111 9.60 25.18 -5.09
CA LEU A 111 10.06 26.48 -4.55
C LEU A 111 10.41 27.38 -5.73
N LYS A 112 9.88 28.59 -5.69
CA LYS A 112 10.24 29.61 -6.67
C LYS A 112 11.45 30.38 -6.15
N ASP A 113 12.50 30.44 -6.94
CA ASP A 113 13.57 31.42 -6.73
C ASP A 113 13.62 32.46 -7.86
N ASN A 114 14.67 33.24 -7.98
CA ASN A 114 14.85 34.23 -9.02
C ASN A 114 16.03 33.89 -9.95
N ILE A 115 16.41 32.62 -9.98
CA ILE A 115 17.47 32.10 -10.84
C ILE A 115 16.77 31.49 -12.06
N ALA A 116 17.24 31.82 -13.24
CA ALA A 116 16.68 31.26 -14.47
C ALA A 116 17.31 29.88 -14.73
N ASP A 117 16.84 28.87 -14.01
CA ASP A 117 17.25 27.51 -14.20
C ASP A 117 16.22 26.78 -15.08
N THR A 118 16.69 26.04 -16.06
CA THR A 118 15.82 25.28 -16.95
C THR A 118 16.22 23.81 -16.98
N GLY A 119 15.24 22.94 -16.88
CA GLY A 119 15.46 21.48 -17.03
C GLY A 119 16.06 20.83 -15.79
N GLU A 120 15.89 21.42 -14.61
CA GLU A 120 16.23 20.78 -13.35
C GLU A 120 15.26 19.67 -13.02
N SER A 121 15.73 18.64 -12.35
CA SER A 121 14.91 17.46 -12.10
C SER A 121 15.26 16.76 -10.79
N PHE A 122 14.25 16.10 -10.24
CA PHE A 122 14.35 15.20 -9.10
C PHE A 122 13.54 13.91 -9.36
N SER A 123 13.83 12.85 -8.64
CA SER A 123 13.04 11.61 -8.71
C SER A 123 12.03 11.52 -7.57
N VAL A 124 10.98 10.76 -7.82
CA VAL A 124 10.08 10.22 -6.79
C VAL A 124 10.08 8.71 -6.93
N ASP A 125 10.34 8.01 -5.84
CA ASP A 125 10.53 6.58 -5.82
C ASP A 125 9.51 5.90 -4.90
N LEU A 126 8.95 4.78 -5.35
CA LEU A 126 8.10 3.91 -4.53
C LEU A 126 8.95 2.81 -3.90
N THR A 127 8.70 2.53 -2.63
CA THR A 127 9.39 1.50 -1.86
C THR A 127 8.42 0.79 -0.90
N ASN A 128 8.83 -0.31 -0.33
CA ASN A 128 8.14 -1.02 0.77
C ASN A 128 6.62 -1.17 0.55
N PRO A 129 6.18 -1.84 -0.51
CA PRO A 129 4.77 -2.16 -0.67
C PRO A 129 4.32 -3.09 0.47
N SER A 130 3.06 -2.97 0.90
CA SER A 130 2.49 -3.86 1.91
C SER A 130 2.54 -5.33 1.50
N SER A 131 2.47 -6.23 2.48
CA SER A 131 2.57 -7.68 2.26
C SER A 131 1.60 -8.17 1.17
N GLY A 132 2.08 -9.02 0.28
CA GLY A 132 1.34 -9.52 -0.88
C GLY A 132 1.30 -8.55 -2.08
N TRP A 133 1.88 -7.35 -1.97
CA TRP A 133 1.96 -6.34 -3.03
C TRP A 133 3.36 -6.24 -3.61
N THR A 134 3.45 -5.81 -4.86
CA THR A 134 4.73 -5.63 -5.58
C THR A 134 4.82 -4.23 -6.18
N LEU A 135 6.00 -3.85 -6.63
CA LEU A 135 6.20 -2.66 -7.45
C LEU A 135 6.25 -3.06 -8.92
N LEU A 136 5.53 -2.31 -9.77
CA LEU A 136 5.54 -2.47 -11.22
C LEU A 136 6.12 -1.20 -11.86
N SER A 137 6.83 -1.35 -12.95
CA SER A 137 7.39 -0.20 -13.69
C SER A 137 6.27 0.68 -14.29
N PRO A 138 6.43 2.02 -14.21
CA PRO A 138 7.47 2.76 -13.50
C PRO A 138 7.18 2.84 -11.99
N TYR A 139 8.12 2.40 -11.16
CA TYR A 139 8.10 2.60 -9.70
C TYR A 139 9.04 3.73 -9.26
N SER A 140 9.73 4.33 -10.21
CA SER A 140 10.44 5.60 -10.11
C SER A 140 9.95 6.51 -11.22
N THR A 141 9.78 7.80 -10.93
CA THR A 141 9.38 8.82 -11.90
C THR A 141 10.26 10.05 -11.75
N THR A 142 10.54 10.72 -12.86
CA THR A 142 11.29 11.99 -12.88
C THR A 142 10.32 13.16 -12.99
N VAL A 143 10.52 14.17 -12.17
CA VAL A 143 9.85 15.49 -12.27
C VAL A 143 10.86 16.50 -12.73
N THR A 144 10.58 17.18 -13.85
CA THR A 144 11.38 18.27 -14.39
C THR A 144 10.72 19.60 -14.03
N ILE A 145 11.52 20.55 -13.56
CA ILE A 145 11.13 21.93 -13.27
C ILE A 145 11.57 22.78 -14.47
N ASP A 146 10.61 23.52 -15.10
CA ASP A 146 10.81 24.31 -16.33
C ASP A 146 10.48 25.80 -16.10
#